data_fe7aa42eb7adf73e69661c10e5d4bed6
#
_entry.id   fe7aa42eb7adf73e69661c10e5d4bed6
#
_cell.length_a   1.000
_cell.length_b   1.000
_cell.length_c   1.000
_cell.angle_alpha   90.00
_cell.angle_beta   90.00
_cell.angle_gamma   90.00
#
_symmetry.space_group_name_H-M   'P 1'
#
loop_
_entity.id
_entity.type
_entity.pdbx_description
1 polymer ?
#
loop_
_entity_poly.entity_id
_entity_poly.type
_entity_poly.pdbx_seq_one_letter_code
_entity_poly.pdbx_strand_id
1 'polypeptide(L)'
;RRAEIIVPGALILQTAMAMLQVRELVVCDRALREGLIVDWMLRNGLLGDRFAFQSTIRQRTVLHLAQSFGVDRARADRVAVHALNLYDQSRGLLHHDDGPGRELLWAAAQLHTCGKSINISAYHKHSWYLIRHGELLGYSEAEHRMVAAIGRYHRRSLPKKRHESWQLIEGREQRRTVSSMALLLRLAAALDRRPAPVIR
;
A
#
# COMPACT_ATOMS: atom_id res chain seq x y z
N ARG A 1 20.23 -6.88 -32.64
CA ARG A 1 20.69 -5.72 -31.79
C ARG A 1 20.33 -5.84 -30.31
N ARG A 2 19.09 -6.19 -29.92
CA ARG A 2 18.76 -6.36 -28.47
C ARG A 2 19.39 -7.60 -27.86
N ALA A 3 19.47 -8.71 -28.57
CA ALA A 3 20.07 -9.95 -28.10
C ALA A 3 21.58 -9.81 -27.79
N GLU A 4 22.29 -8.96 -28.50
CA GLU A 4 23.70 -8.70 -28.32
C GLU A 4 24.02 -7.94 -27.02
N ILE A 5 23.04 -7.19 -26.49
CA ILE A 5 23.15 -6.35 -25.29
C ILE A 5 22.70 -7.11 -24.02
N ILE A 6 21.87 -8.14 -24.17
CA ILE A 6 21.29 -8.87 -23.03
C ILE A 6 22.37 -9.58 -22.22
N VAL A 7 23.29 -10.27 -22.86
CA VAL A 7 24.34 -11.03 -22.17
C VAL A 7 25.28 -10.11 -21.38
N PRO A 8 25.88 -9.06 -21.97
CA PRO A 8 26.68 -8.10 -21.22
C PRO A 8 25.88 -7.41 -20.08
N GLY A 9 24.64 -7.05 -20.33
CA GLY A 9 23.77 -6.45 -19.31
C GLY A 9 23.50 -7.38 -18.13
N ALA A 10 23.28 -8.67 -18.38
CA ALA A 10 23.09 -9.68 -17.35
C ALA A 10 24.37 -9.89 -16.51
N LEU A 11 25.53 -9.88 -17.15
CA LEU A 11 26.82 -9.99 -16.45
C LEU A 11 27.11 -8.78 -15.54
N ILE A 12 26.83 -7.57 -16.02
CA ILE A 12 26.95 -6.35 -15.21
C ILE A 12 26.03 -6.43 -13.99
N LEU A 13 24.78 -6.83 -14.21
CA LEU A 13 23.81 -6.96 -13.14
C LEU A 13 24.22 -8.03 -12.13
N GLN A 14 24.64 -9.20 -12.59
CA GLN A 14 25.14 -10.27 -11.73
C GLN A 14 26.33 -9.82 -10.89
N THR A 15 27.29 -9.10 -11.50
CA THR A 15 28.46 -8.56 -10.79
C THR A 15 28.04 -7.54 -9.74
N ALA A 16 27.14 -6.63 -10.07
CA ALA A 16 26.61 -5.65 -9.12
C ALA A 16 25.89 -6.33 -7.95
N MET A 17 25.05 -7.33 -8.21
CA MET A 17 24.38 -8.11 -7.16
C MET A 17 25.38 -8.82 -6.24
N ALA A 18 26.41 -9.42 -6.80
CA ALA A 18 27.46 -10.10 -6.02
C ALA A 18 28.23 -9.10 -5.14
N MET A 19 28.60 -7.94 -5.68
CA MET A 19 29.30 -6.88 -4.93
C MET A 19 28.45 -6.31 -3.78
N LEU A 20 27.14 -6.15 -4.00
CA LEU A 20 26.18 -5.61 -3.04
C LEU A 20 25.60 -6.72 -2.12
N GLN A 21 25.95 -7.98 -2.33
CA GLN A 21 25.42 -9.14 -1.62
C GLN A 21 23.88 -9.26 -1.68
N VAL A 22 23.28 -8.80 -2.76
CA VAL A 22 21.83 -8.84 -3.01
C VAL A 22 21.48 -10.16 -3.70
N ARG A 23 20.46 -10.87 -3.17
CA ARG A 23 20.03 -12.17 -3.70
C ARG A 23 18.82 -12.09 -4.64
N GLU A 24 18.05 -11.03 -4.52
CA GLU A 24 16.79 -10.86 -5.26
C GLU A 24 16.72 -9.46 -5.87
N LEU A 25 16.09 -9.38 -7.03
CA LEU A 25 15.78 -8.13 -7.73
C LEU A 25 14.26 -8.02 -7.90
N VAL A 26 13.75 -6.85 -7.55
CA VAL A 26 12.35 -6.50 -7.83
C VAL A 26 12.31 -5.65 -9.09
N VAL A 27 11.51 -6.07 -10.06
CA VAL A 27 11.29 -5.31 -11.30
C VAL A 27 10.44 -4.08 -10.99
N CYS A 28 10.88 -2.92 -11.45
CA CYS A 28 10.13 -1.68 -11.40
C CYS A 28 9.86 -1.21 -12.82
N ASP A 29 8.63 -0.86 -13.14
CA ASP A 29 8.23 -0.35 -14.46
C ASP A 29 8.72 1.08 -14.73
N ARG A 30 9.29 1.75 -13.70
CA ARG A 30 9.83 3.11 -13.77
C ARG A 30 11.34 3.09 -13.94
N ALA A 31 11.84 3.96 -14.81
CA ALA A 31 13.29 4.10 -15.02
C ALA A 31 13.92 5.05 -13.98
N LEU A 32 15.20 4.86 -13.72
CA LEU A 32 16.00 5.72 -12.81
C LEU A 32 15.87 7.22 -13.16
N ARG A 33 15.82 7.55 -14.47
CA ARG A 33 15.68 8.92 -14.95
C ARG A 33 14.41 9.61 -14.43
N GLU A 34 13.29 8.87 -14.37
CA GLU A 34 12.02 9.43 -13.86
C GLU A 34 12.12 9.71 -12.36
N GLY A 35 12.77 8.82 -11.61
CA GLY A 35 13.05 9.03 -10.20
C GLY A 35 13.95 10.25 -9.95
N LEU A 36 14.99 10.45 -10.77
CA LEU A 36 15.88 11.61 -10.68
C LEU A 36 15.15 12.92 -11.00
N ILE A 37 14.26 12.92 -11.99
CA ILE A 37 13.46 14.11 -12.34
C ILE A 37 12.53 14.46 -11.17
N VAL A 38 11.84 13.50 -10.61
CA VAL A 38 10.94 13.71 -9.47
C VAL A 38 11.72 14.23 -8.24
N ASP A 39 12.85 13.61 -7.92
CA ASP A 39 13.70 14.05 -6.80
C ASP A 39 14.21 15.49 -7.01
N TRP A 40 14.65 15.81 -8.23
CA TRP A 40 15.07 17.18 -8.59
C TRP A 40 13.91 18.19 -8.47
N MET A 41 12.71 17.84 -8.95
CA MET A 41 11.52 18.71 -8.85
C MET A 41 11.11 18.95 -7.40
N LEU A 42 11.18 17.92 -6.55
CA LEU A 42 10.91 18.02 -5.11
C LEU A 42 11.93 18.95 -4.42
N ARG A 43 13.22 18.78 -4.69
CA ARG A 43 14.30 19.59 -4.10
C ARG A 43 14.23 21.07 -4.52
N ASN A 44 13.72 21.36 -5.72
CA ASN A 44 13.57 22.72 -6.24
C ASN A 44 12.18 23.34 -5.97
N GLY A 45 11.33 22.66 -5.18
CA GLY A 45 10.02 23.19 -4.81
C GLY A 45 9.01 23.29 -5.96
N LEU A 46 9.30 22.64 -7.09
CA LEU A 46 8.40 22.59 -8.27
C LEU A 46 7.24 21.61 -8.06
N LEU A 47 7.43 20.64 -7.18
CA LEU A 47 6.38 19.79 -6.66
C LEU A 47 6.19 20.13 -5.19
N GLY A 48 4.98 20.54 -4.83
CA GLY A 48 4.62 20.83 -3.44
C GLY A 48 4.56 19.52 -2.62
N ASP A 49 5.69 19.09 -2.08
CA ASP A 49 5.70 17.98 -1.14
C ASP A 49 5.38 18.48 0.27
N ARG A 50 4.10 18.56 0.58
CA ARG A 50 3.62 18.88 1.94
C ARG A 50 4.03 17.83 2.97
N PHE A 51 4.57 16.70 2.54
CA PHE A 51 4.92 15.55 3.35
C PHE A 51 6.43 15.28 3.41
N ALA A 52 7.25 16.14 2.81
CA ALA A 52 8.71 15.96 2.70
C ALA A 52 9.43 15.79 4.04
N PHE A 53 8.89 16.35 5.10
CA PHE A 53 9.57 16.39 6.41
C PHE A 53 9.27 15.20 7.34
N GLN A 54 8.33 14.31 7.00
CA GLN A 54 7.82 13.35 7.99
C GLN A 54 7.81 11.89 7.57
N SER A 55 8.18 11.53 6.33
CA SER A 55 7.83 10.20 5.87
C SER A 55 8.78 9.58 4.85
N THR A 56 8.80 8.26 4.83
CA THR A 56 9.41 7.48 3.76
C THR A 56 8.70 7.73 2.43
N ILE A 57 9.33 7.39 1.30
CA ILE A 57 8.71 7.50 -0.03
C ILE A 57 7.37 6.75 -0.09
N ARG A 58 7.26 5.60 0.57
CA ARG A 58 6.03 4.81 0.67
C ARG A 58 4.89 5.59 1.32
N GLN A 59 5.16 6.25 2.43
CA GLN A 59 4.15 7.04 3.13
C GLN A 59 3.71 8.25 2.31
N ARG A 60 4.65 8.95 1.67
CA ARG A 60 4.34 10.10 0.82
C ARG A 60 3.39 9.77 -0.31
N THR A 61 3.64 8.66 -1.03
CA THR A 61 2.79 8.27 -2.16
C THR A 61 1.40 7.84 -1.72
N VAL A 62 1.27 7.16 -0.59
CA VAL A 62 -0.03 6.82 0.03
C VAL A 62 -0.81 8.09 0.38
N LEU A 63 -0.16 9.06 1.03
CA LEU A 63 -0.80 10.30 1.44
C LEU A 63 -1.16 11.19 0.24
N HIS A 64 -0.32 11.21 -0.78
CA HIS A 64 -0.60 11.92 -2.03
C HIS A 64 -1.80 11.30 -2.74
N LEU A 65 -1.85 9.97 -2.85
CA LEU A 65 -2.99 9.27 -3.44
C LEU A 65 -4.28 9.50 -2.65
N ALA A 66 -4.22 9.49 -1.31
CA ALA A 66 -5.35 9.80 -0.45
C ALA A 66 -5.87 11.22 -0.68
N GLN A 67 -4.98 12.20 -0.80
CA GLN A 67 -5.32 13.59 -1.09
C GLN A 67 -5.95 13.75 -2.47
N SER A 68 -5.42 13.09 -3.50
CA SER A 68 -5.93 13.15 -4.88
C SER A 68 -7.38 12.69 -4.99
N PHE A 69 -7.80 11.77 -4.12
CA PHE A 69 -9.17 11.26 -4.07
C PHE A 69 -10.02 11.88 -2.95
N GLY A 70 -9.58 12.97 -2.35
CA GLY A 70 -10.35 13.70 -1.33
C GLY A 70 -10.67 12.87 -0.08
N VAL A 71 -9.76 11.99 0.34
CA VAL A 71 -9.93 11.24 1.58
C VAL A 71 -9.91 12.20 2.77
N ASP A 72 -10.88 12.05 3.67
CA ASP A 72 -10.88 12.73 4.97
C ASP A 72 -9.67 12.27 5.79
N ARG A 73 -8.63 13.12 5.78
CA ARG A 73 -7.35 12.85 6.41
C ARG A 73 -7.47 12.61 7.91
N ALA A 74 -8.23 13.46 8.62
CA ALA A 74 -8.36 13.34 10.06
C ALA A 74 -8.99 12.01 10.46
N ARG A 75 -9.99 11.57 9.71
CA ARG A 75 -10.62 10.27 9.91
C ARG A 75 -9.69 9.11 9.53
N ALA A 76 -9.01 9.21 8.41
CA ALA A 76 -8.07 8.16 7.97
C ALA A 76 -6.94 7.96 8.99
N ASP A 77 -6.41 9.05 9.56
CA ASP A 77 -5.38 9.00 10.59
C ASP A 77 -5.89 8.32 11.88
N ARG A 78 -7.12 8.63 12.34
CA ARG A 78 -7.71 7.95 13.52
C ARG A 78 -7.92 6.45 13.26
N VAL A 79 -8.46 6.10 12.10
CA VAL A 79 -8.64 4.69 11.72
C VAL A 79 -7.29 3.98 11.63
N ALA A 80 -6.25 4.63 11.12
CA ALA A 80 -4.90 4.08 11.07
C ALA A 80 -4.34 3.84 12.48
N VAL A 81 -4.50 4.77 13.41
CA VAL A 81 -4.10 4.60 14.81
C VAL A 81 -4.80 3.40 15.44
N HIS A 82 -6.13 3.31 15.31
CA HIS A 82 -6.86 2.16 15.84
C HIS A 82 -6.43 0.83 15.19
N ALA A 83 -6.22 0.82 13.88
CA ALA A 83 -5.77 -0.37 13.16
C ALA A 83 -4.40 -0.84 13.63
N LEU A 84 -3.45 0.08 13.80
CA LEU A 84 -2.10 -0.23 14.26
C LEU A 84 -2.09 -0.68 15.73
N ASN A 85 -2.88 -0.06 16.60
CA ASN A 85 -3.03 -0.50 17.99
C ASN A 85 -3.60 -1.93 18.06
N LEU A 86 -4.62 -2.23 17.25
CA LEU A 86 -5.16 -3.59 17.17
C LEU A 86 -4.13 -4.57 16.60
N TYR A 87 -3.33 -4.16 15.62
CA TYR A 87 -2.24 -4.96 15.08
C TYR A 87 -1.23 -5.29 16.17
N ASP A 88 -0.70 -4.29 16.85
CA ASP A 88 0.33 -4.46 17.87
C ASP A 88 -0.17 -5.35 19.05
N GLN A 89 -1.45 -5.24 19.44
CA GLN A 89 -2.07 -6.05 20.49
C GLN A 89 -2.44 -7.47 20.08
N SER A 90 -2.62 -7.73 18.79
CA SER A 90 -3.00 -9.06 18.28
C SER A 90 -1.82 -9.90 17.81
N ARG A 91 -0.60 -9.47 18.10
CA ARG A 91 0.63 -10.21 17.81
C ARG A 91 0.60 -11.59 18.47
N GLY A 92 1.00 -12.62 17.73
CA GLY A 92 0.94 -14.02 18.17
C GLY A 92 -0.42 -14.68 18.05
N LEU A 93 -1.51 -13.89 17.96
CA LEU A 93 -2.88 -14.41 17.81
C LEU A 93 -3.35 -14.39 16.35
N LEU A 94 -3.29 -13.23 15.69
CA LEU A 94 -3.77 -13.05 14.31
C LEU A 94 -2.63 -13.02 13.29
N HIS A 95 -1.44 -12.64 13.69
CA HIS A 95 -0.23 -12.59 12.87
C HIS A 95 1.01 -12.84 13.72
N HIS A 96 2.13 -13.20 13.07
CA HIS A 96 3.41 -13.48 13.76
C HIS A 96 4.47 -12.40 13.57
N ASP A 97 4.14 -11.31 12.90
CA ASP A 97 4.89 -10.06 12.83
C ASP A 97 6.27 -10.06 12.16
N ASP A 98 6.52 -10.97 11.25
CA ASP A 98 7.81 -11.06 10.56
C ASP A 98 7.80 -10.43 9.15
N GLY A 99 6.83 -9.55 8.86
CA GLY A 99 6.66 -9.05 7.50
C GLY A 99 6.08 -7.63 7.41
N PRO A 100 5.81 -7.16 6.18
CA PRO A 100 5.35 -5.81 5.89
C PRO A 100 3.90 -5.53 6.34
N GLY A 101 3.26 -6.45 7.06
CA GLY A 101 1.83 -6.40 7.40
C GLY A 101 1.40 -5.09 8.07
N ARG A 102 2.20 -4.57 9.00
CA ARG A 102 1.92 -3.34 9.72
C ARG A 102 1.88 -2.12 8.79
N GLU A 103 2.84 -2.03 7.88
CA GLU A 103 2.91 -0.94 6.90
C GLU A 103 1.79 -1.03 5.86
N LEU A 104 1.50 -2.24 5.36
CA LEU A 104 0.41 -2.48 4.42
C LEU A 104 -0.96 -2.14 5.05
N LEU A 105 -1.15 -2.46 6.33
CA LEU A 105 -2.35 -2.10 7.08
C LEU A 105 -2.50 -0.59 7.21
N TRP A 106 -1.42 0.13 7.54
CA TRP A 106 -1.42 1.59 7.59
C TRP A 106 -1.79 2.20 6.24
N ALA A 107 -1.15 1.76 5.16
CA ALA A 107 -1.44 2.25 3.82
C ALA A 107 -2.90 2.00 3.43
N ALA A 108 -3.42 0.81 3.69
CA ALA A 108 -4.81 0.49 3.44
C ALA A 108 -5.76 1.32 4.31
N ALA A 109 -5.40 1.62 5.57
CA ALA A 109 -6.20 2.48 6.45
C ALA A 109 -6.27 3.91 5.94
N GLN A 110 -5.18 4.45 5.38
CA GLN A 110 -5.18 5.77 4.75
C GLN A 110 -6.06 5.83 3.48
N LEU A 111 -6.15 4.73 2.74
CA LEU A 111 -6.77 4.70 1.41
C LEU A 111 -8.16 4.06 1.38
N HIS A 112 -8.63 3.42 2.46
CA HIS A 112 -9.85 2.58 2.43
C HIS A 112 -11.11 3.30 1.97
N THR A 113 -11.17 4.62 2.08
CA THR A 113 -12.34 5.43 1.69
C THR A 113 -12.17 6.18 0.37
N CYS A 114 -11.02 6.08 -0.33
CA CYS A 114 -10.76 6.84 -1.56
C CYS A 114 -11.83 6.59 -2.65
N GLY A 115 -12.41 5.40 -2.70
CA GLY A 115 -13.48 5.09 -3.64
C GLY A 115 -14.80 5.85 -3.43
N LYS A 116 -14.96 6.60 -2.34
CA LYS A 116 -16.09 7.50 -2.14
C LYS A 116 -16.10 8.66 -3.13
N SER A 117 -14.93 9.02 -3.68
CA SER A 117 -14.84 10.01 -4.75
C SER A 117 -15.58 9.60 -6.03
N ILE A 118 -15.76 8.29 -6.25
CA ILE A 118 -16.54 7.77 -7.37
C ILE A 118 -18.02 7.61 -6.97
N ASN A 119 -18.28 6.82 -5.93
CA ASN A 119 -19.64 6.57 -5.44
C ASN A 119 -19.61 6.07 -3.98
N ILE A 120 -20.54 6.54 -3.17
CA ILE A 120 -20.72 6.09 -1.78
C ILE A 120 -21.21 4.64 -1.74
N SER A 121 -22.07 4.24 -2.71
CA SER A 121 -22.52 2.87 -2.83
C SER A 121 -21.35 1.97 -3.27
N ALA A 122 -21.11 0.89 -2.52
CA ALA A 122 -20.03 -0.05 -2.79
C ALA A 122 -18.63 0.56 -2.92
N TYR A 123 -18.36 1.72 -2.30
CA TYR A 123 -17.08 2.44 -2.40
C TYR A 123 -15.85 1.57 -2.14
N HIS A 124 -15.94 0.54 -1.33
CA HIS A 124 -14.83 -0.40 -1.09
C HIS A 124 -14.37 -1.13 -2.37
N LYS A 125 -15.25 -1.32 -3.37
CA LYS A 125 -14.88 -1.84 -4.68
C LYS A 125 -14.15 -0.78 -5.50
N HIS A 126 -14.63 0.46 -5.44
CA HIS A 126 -13.98 1.58 -6.08
C HIS A 126 -12.63 1.88 -5.43
N SER A 127 -12.53 1.81 -4.09
CA SER A 127 -11.22 1.94 -3.39
C SER A 127 -10.22 0.89 -3.87
N TRP A 128 -10.64 -0.37 -4.01
CA TRP A 128 -9.77 -1.40 -4.57
C TRP A 128 -9.25 -1.03 -5.96
N TYR A 129 -10.14 -0.61 -6.84
CA TYR A 129 -9.78 -0.23 -8.20
C TYR A 129 -8.80 0.96 -8.21
N LEU A 130 -9.12 2.03 -7.47
CA LEU A 130 -8.29 3.23 -7.41
C LEU A 130 -6.92 2.94 -6.79
N ILE A 131 -6.85 2.15 -5.73
CA ILE A 131 -5.59 1.74 -5.12
C ILE A 131 -4.81 0.87 -6.11
N ARG A 132 -5.44 -0.13 -6.73
CA ARG A 132 -4.78 -1.08 -7.64
C ARG A 132 -4.15 -0.42 -8.87
N HIS A 133 -4.74 0.67 -9.36
CA HIS A 133 -4.28 1.41 -10.53
C HIS A 133 -3.63 2.76 -10.20
N GLY A 134 -3.58 3.12 -8.92
CA GLY A 134 -2.87 4.30 -8.44
C GLY A 134 -1.37 4.07 -8.34
N GLU A 135 -0.61 5.13 -8.22
CA GLU A 135 0.85 5.06 -8.07
C GLU A 135 1.24 4.97 -6.60
N LEU A 136 1.76 3.82 -6.18
CA LEU A 136 2.34 3.61 -4.85
C LEU A 136 3.84 3.33 -5.00
N LEU A 137 4.64 4.40 -5.08
CA LEU A 137 6.09 4.28 -5.20
C LEU A 137 6.70 3.64 -3.96
N GLY A 138 7.69 2.79 -4.18
CA GLY A 138 8.36 2.04 -3.14
C GLY A 138 7.65 0.75 -2.70
N TYR A 139 6.42 0.50 -3.15
CA TYR A 139 5.73 -0.79 -2.97
C TYR A 139 6.04 -1.72 -4.14
N SER A 140 6.32 -2.99 -3.84
CA SER A 140 6.35 -4.03 -4.87
C SER A 140 4.94 -4.29 -5.42
N GLU A 141 4.85 -4.89 -6.60
CA GLU A 141 3.57 -5.22 -7.22
C GLU A 141 2.71 -6.13 -6.32
N ALA A 142 3.34 -7.06 -5.60
CA ALA A 142 2.66 -7.93 -4.65
C ALA A 142 2.09 -7.15 -3.45
N GLU A 143 2.90 -6.27 -2.84
CA GLU A 143 2.47 -5.41 -1.74
C GLU A 143 1.33 -4.48 -2.17
N HIS A 144 1.43 -3.91 -3.36
CA HIS A 144 0.42 -3.03 -3.93
C HIS A 144 -0.94 -3.74 -4.07
N ARG A 145 -0.93 -4.98 -4.61
CA ARG A 145 -2.12 -5.84 -4.67
C ARG A 145 -2.69 -6.13 -3.27
N MET A 146 -1.81 -6.36 -2.29
CA MET A 146 -2.23 -6.62 -0.91
C MET A 146 -2.89 -5.39 -0.28
N VAL A 147 -2.31 -4.18 -0.42
CA VAL A 147 -2.92 -2.93 0.07
C VAL A 147 -4.32 -2.73 -0.53
N ALA A 148 -4.44 -2.90 -1.86
CA ALA A 148 -5.72 -2.79 -2.55
C ALA A 148 -6.75 -3.80 -2.02
N ALA A 149 -6.35 -5.07 -1.83
CA ALA A 149 -7.22 -6.11 -1.30
C ALA A 149 -7.64 -5.86 0.15
N ILE A 150 -6.73 -5.41 1.03
CA ILE A 150 -7.04 -5.03 2.41
C ILE A 150 -8.09 -3.89 2.39
N GLY A 151 -7.86 -2.85 1.58
CA GLY A 151 -8.82 -1.76 1.39
C GLY A 151 -10.19 -2.22 0.89
N ARG A 152 -10.25 -3.25 0.02
CA ARG A 152 -11.52 -3.81 -0.46
C ARG A 152 -12.29 -4.55 0.63
N TYR A 153 -11.60 -5.36 1.45
CA TYR A 153 -12.25 -6.29 2.37
C TYR A 153 -12.51 -5.71 3.77
N HIS A 154 -12.22 -4.42 3.99
CA HIS A 154 -12.55 -3.75 5.26
C HIS A 154 -14.06 -3.66 5.54
N ARG A 155 -14.92 -3.88 4.53
CA ARG A 155 -16.38 -3.91 4.71
C ARG A 155 -17.05 -4.92 3.78
N ARG A 156 -18.35 -5.23 4.07
CA ARG A 156 -19.18 -6.19 3.32
C ARG A 156 -18.63 -7.61 3.40
N SER A 157 -18.44 -8.26 2.26
CA SER A 157 -18.06 -9.68 2.20
C SER A 157 -16.59 -9.91 2.52
N LEU A 158 -16.29 -11.04 3.12
CA LEU A 158 -14.94 -11.59 3.21
C LEU A 158 -14.42 -12.01 1.84
N PRO A 159 -13.09 -12.25 1.69
CA PRO A 159 -12.51 -12.77 0.47
C PRO A 159 -13.22 -14.06 -0.01
N LYS A 160 -13.48 -14.18 -1.31
CA LYS A 160 -14.02 -15.36 -1.96
C LYS A 160 -13.17 -15.72 -3.16
N LYS A 161 -13.03 -17.03 -3.46
CA LYS A 161 -12.20 -17.52 -4.59
C LYS A 161 -12.58 -16.89 -5.95
N ARG A 162 -13.84 -16.51 -6.14
CA ARG A 162 -14.35 -15.84 -7.36
C ARG A 162 -14.06 -14.34 -7.44
N HIS A 163 -13.56 -13.71 -6.38
CA HIS A 163 -13.24 -12.30 -6.42
C HIS A 163 -11.89 -12.09 -7.12
N GLU A 164 -11.85 -11.29 -8.17
CA GLU A 164 -10.64 -10.91 -8.88
C GLU A 164 -9.57 -10.39 -7.91
N SER A 165 -9.94 -9.47 -7.02
CA SER A 165 -9.05 -8.92 -5.97
C SER A 165 -8.46 -9.98 -5.03
N TRP A 166 -9.01 -11.19 -4.99
CA TRP A 166 -8.47 -12.31 -4.24
C TRP A 166 -7.63 -13.24 -5.10
N GLN A 167 -8.00 -13.40 -6.35
CA GLN A 167 -7.25 -14.22 -7.31
C GLN A 167 -5.86 -13.64 -7.58
N LEU A 168 -5.74 -12.30 -7.57
CA LEU A 168 -4.49 -11.57 -7.73
C LEU A 168 -3.52 -11.70 -6.54
N ILE A 169 -3.96 -12.22 -5.39
CA ILE A 169 -3.10 -12.47 -4.24
C ILE A 169 -2.47 -13.84 -4.37
N GLU A 170 -1.17 -13.87 -4.54
CA GLU A 170 -0.38 -15.07 -4.73
C GLU A 170 0.06 -15.67 -3.38
N GLY A 171 0.09 -16.98 -3.33
CA GLY A 171 0.57 -17.70 -2.15
C GLY A 171 -0.36 -17.67 -0.93
N ARG A 172 -0.14 -18.65 -0.05
CA ARG A 172 -0.96 -18.85 1.17
C ARG A 172 -0.67 -17.79 2.23
N GLU A 173 0.58 -17.39 2.33
CA GLU A 173 1.04 -16.41 3.32
C GLU A 173 0.48 -15.01 3.05
N GLN A 174 0.60 -14.51 1.82
CA GLN A 174 0.03 -13.22 1.44
C GLN A 174 -1.48 -13.18 1.65
N ARG A 175 -2.19 -14.27 1.32
CA ARG A 175 -3.63 -14.40 1.57
C ARG A 175 -3.97 -14.37 3.06
N ARG A 176 -3.16 -15.00 3.90
CA ARG A 176 -3.31 -14.95 5.36
C ARG A 176 -3.12 -13.51 5.86
N THR A 177 -2.05 -12.85 5.44
CA THR A 177 -1.77 -11.44 5.78
C THR A 177 -2.93 -10.53 5.37
N VAL A 178 -3.38 -10.61 4.12
CA VAL A 178 -4.52 -9.80 3.64
C VAL A 178 -5.78 -10.05 4.46
N SER A 179 -6.08 -11.30 4.82
CA SER A 179 -7.26 -11.64 5.62
C SER A 179 -7.20 -11.06 7.02
N SER A 180 -6.05 -11.20 7.69
CA SER A 180 -5.83 -10.65 9.04
C SER A 180 -5.87 -9.13 9.03
N MET A 181 -5.15 -8.48 8.10
CA MET A 181 -5.11 -7.02 8.00
C MET A 181 -6.48 -6.43 7.63
N ALA A 182 -7.24 -7.08 6.75
CA ALA A 182 -8.58 -6.64 6.39
C ALA A 182 -9.56 -6.74 7.57
N LEU A 183 -9.40 -7.74 8.43
CA LEU A 183 -10.18 -7.88 9.66
C LEU A 183 -9.85 -6.74 10.65
N LEU A 184 -8.57 -6.47 10.88
CA LEU A 184 -8.12 -5.37 11.75
C LEU A 184 -8.63 -4.02 11.24
N LEU A 185 -8.51 -3.75 9.94
CA LEU A 185 -9.02 -2.51 9.35
C LEU A 185 -10.55 -2.40 9.46
N ARG A 186 -11.27 -3.51 9.34
CA ARG A 186 -12.73 -3.54 9.53
C ARG A 186 -13.12 -3.16 10.95
N LEU A 187 -12.43 -3.69 11.95
CA LEU A 187 -12.65 -3.36 13.35
C LEU A 187 -12.32 -1.88 13.61
N ALA A 188 -11.16 -1.43 13.18
CA ALA A 188 -10.73 -0.03 13.33
C ALA A 188 -11.72 0.96 12.69
N ALA A 189 -12.17 0.69 11.47
CA ALA A 189 -13.17 1.52 10.78
C ALA A 189 -14.56 1.47 11.47
N ALA A 190 -14.88 0.41 12.18
CA ALA A 190 -16.10 0.30 12.96
C ALA A 190 -16.03 1.08 14.28
N LEU A 191 -14.86 1.20 14.88
CA LEU A 191 -14.63 2.02 16.08
C LEU A 191 -14.77 3.52 15.80
N ASP A 192 -14.39 3.98 14.60
CA ASP A 192 -14.46 5.40 14.19
C ASP A 192 -15.69 5.69 13.31
N ARG A 193 -16.89 5.34 13.77
CA ARG A 193 -18.14 5.61 13.02
C ARG A 193 -18.70 7.01 13.20
N ARG A 194 -18.42 7.65 14.32
CA ARG A 194 -18.97 8.97 14.65
C ARG A 194 -18.03 10.09 14.19
N PRO A 195 -18.59 11.26 13.79
CA PRO A 195 -17.77 12.43 13.41
C PRO A 195 -16.85 12.91 14.54
N ALA A 196 -17.33 12.84 15.78
CA ALA A 196 -16.53 13.12 16.96
C ALA A 196 -15.95 11.81 17.53
N PRO A 197 -14.65 11.76 17.84
CA PRO A 197 -14.05 10.56 18.41
C PRO A 197 -14.64 10.28 19.80
N VAL A 198 -15.13 9.05 19.99
CA VAL A 198 -15.68 8.56 21.27
C VAL A 198 -14.64 7.75 22.04
N ILE A 199 -13.69 7.18 21.33
CA ILE A 199 -12.59 6.38 21.87
C ILE A 199 -11.30 7.17 21.66
N ARG A 200 -10.56 7.39 22.73
CA ARG A 200 -9.25 8.00 22.74
C ARG A 200 -8.16 6.96 22.80
#